data_7c8ebfc9e936ec08d9fad231527247f3
#
_entry.id   7c8ebfc9e936ec08d9fad231527247f3
#
_cell.length_a   1.000
_cell.length_b   1.000
_cell.length_c   1.000
_cell.angle_alpha   90.00
_cell.angle_beta   90.00
_cell.angle_gamma   90.00
#
_symmetry.space_group_name_H-M   'P 1'
#
loop_
_entity.id
_entity.type
_entity.pdbx_description
1 polymer ?
#
loop_
_entity_poly.entity_id
_entity_poly.type
_entity_poly.pdbx_seq_one_letter_code
_entity_poly.pdbx_strand_id
1 'polypeptide(L)'
;MVRSLDAIRSSILECRDCAALVKSRSRVVPGDGAVPASVMFVGIAPGRFGGDVTGIPFSGDRSGILLRSMIARTGIDDVFITNLVRCNPRDARGRNRDPHASEIGNCKRHLEAEIAMVRPRVIVCLGAMAWLQLAGACATFDPAHPRIQKRD
;
A
#
# COMPACT_ATOMS: atom_id res chain seq x y z
N MET A 1 17.63 3.33 -16.72
CA MET A 1 16.99 2.08 -17.18
C MET A 1 15.65 1.95 -16.44
N VAL A 2 14.54 2.05 -17.17
CA VAL A 2 13.20 1.91 -16.58
C VAL A 2 13.02 0.43 -16.23
N ARG A 3 12.80 0.14 -14.93
CA ARG A 3 12.51 -1.25 -14.51
C ARG A 3 11.13 -1.65 -15.04
N SER A 4 11.00 -2.84 -15.58
CA SER A 4 9.69 -3.38 -15.96
C SER A 4 8.82 -3.62 -14.72
N LEU A 5 7.49 -3.65 -14.88
CA LEU A 5 6.56 -4.00 -13.80
C LEU A 5 6.92 -5.37 -13.19
N ASP A 6 7.26 -6.34 -14.00
CA ASP A 6 7.66 -7.69 -13.55
C ASP A 6 8.93 -7.64 -12.69
N ALA A 7 9.92 -6.83 -13.08
CA ALA A 7 11.14 -6.67 -12.28
C ALA A 7 10.88 -6.01 -10.93
N ILE A 8 9.99 -5.02 -10.87
CA ILE A 8 9.56 -4.39 -9.61
C ILE A 8 8.82 -5.41 -8.75
N ARG A 9 7.87 -6.14 -9.32
CA ARG A 9 7.09 -7.17 -8.64
C ARG A 9 7.98 -8.30 -8.08
N SER A 10 8.93 -8.80 -8.86
CA SER A 10 9.90 -9.80 -8.41
C SER A 10 10.74 -9.28 -7.25
N SER A 11 11.28 -8.07 -7.36
CA SER A 11 12.05 -7.43 -6.27
C SER A 11 11.24 -7.30 -4.96
N ILE A 12 9.93 -7.03 -5.06
CA ILE A 12 9.04 -6.97 -3.89
C ILE A 12 8.84 -8.38 -3.31
N LEU A 13 8.53 -9.36 -4.14
CA LEU A 13 8.26 -10.75 -3.71
C LEU A 13 9.48 -11.39 -3.02
N GLU A 14 10.68 -11.08 -3.47
CA GLU A 14 11.94 -11.60 -2.92
C GLU A 14 12.44 -10.83 -1.70
N CYS A 15 11.80 -9.72 -1.32
CA CYS A 15 12.25 -8.84 -0.24
C CYS A 15 12.28 -9.56 1.13
N ARG A 16 13.40 -9.39 1.86
CA ARG A 16 13.62 -9.95 3.20
C ARG A 16 14.21 -8.93 4.19
N ASP A 17 14.06 -7.63 3.92
CA ASP A 17 14.72 -6.57 4.69
C ASP A 17 14.23 -6.42 6.14
N CYS A 18 13.03 -6.93 6.44
CA CYS A 18 12.41 -6.83 7.77
C CYS A 18 12.29 -8.22 8.39
N ALA A 19 13.27 -8.65 9.18
CA ALA A 19 13.33 -10.00 9.76
C ALA A 19 12.05 -10.39 10.53
N ALA A 20 11.49 -9.46 11.32
CA ALA A 20 10.26 -9.69 12.08
C ALA A 20 9.05 -9.94 11.15
N LEU A 21 8.94 -9.17 10.07
CA LEU A 21 7.86 -9.33 9.09
C LEU A 21 8.04 -10.60 8.25
N VAL A 22 9.27 -10.93 7.88
CA VAL A 22 9.57 -12.21 7.18
C VAL A 22 9.13 -13.40 7.99
N LYS A 23 9.31 -13.34 9.33
CA LYS A 23 8.92 -14.42 10.24
C LYS A 23 7.39 -14.53 10.41
N SER A 24 6.66 -13.41 10.39
CA SER A 24 5.23 -13.35 10.73
C SER A 24 4.29 -13.38 9.53
N ARG A 25 4.73 -12.87 8.37
CA ARG A 25 3.90 -12.82 7.17
C ARG A 25 3.59 -14.19 6.58
N SER A 26 2.42 -14.35 5.99
CA SER A 26 2.12 -15.50 5.13
C SER A 26 2.56 -15.24 3.69
N ARG A 27 2.36 -14.02 3.20
CA ARG A 27 2.74 -13.60 1.84
C ARG A 27 3.35 -12.21 1.83
N VAL A 28 4.16 -11.94 0.82
CA VAL A 28 4.47 -10.56 0.39
C VAL A 28 3.37 -10.10 -0.55
N VAL A 29 2.91 -8.87 -0.40
CA VAL A 29 1.76 -8.34 -1.13
C VAL A 29 2.20 -7.13 -1.96
N PRO A 30 2.62 -7.33 -3.22
CA PRO A 30 2.86 -6.24 -4.15
C PRO A 30 1.58 -5.46 -4.44
N GLY A 31 1.71 -4.26 -4.98
CA GLY A 31 0.56 -3.53 -5.51
C GLY A 31 -0.08 -4.27 -6.68
N ASP A 32 -1.35 -3.97 -6.91
CA ASP A 32 -2.20 -4.61 -7.91
C ASP A 32 -3.09 -3.59 -8.62
N GLY A 33 -3.25 -3.72 -9.92
CA GLY A 33 -4.09 -2.87 -10.75
C GLY A 33 -3.50 -2.47 -12.08
N ALA A 34 -4.07 -1.43 -12.69
CA ALA A 34 -3.65 -0.90 -13.96
C ALA A 34 -2.28 -0.22 -13.91
N VAL A 35 -1.50 -0.34 -14.97
CA VAL A 35 -0.22 0.36 -15.14
C VAL A 35 -0.12 0.85 -16.60
N PRO A 36 -0.16 2.16 -16.84
CA PRO A 36 -0.36 3.25 -15.87
C PRO A 36 -1.77 3.27 -15.27
N ALA A 37 -1.95 4.00 -14.14
CA ALA A 37 -3.25 4.23 -13.54
C ALA A 37 -3.44 5.70 -13.20
N SER A 38 -4.65 6.23 -13.36
CA SER A 38 -4.97 7.62 -12.98
C SER A 38 -5.05 7.79 -11.47
N VAL A 39 -5.52 6.77 -10.76
CA VAL A 39 -5.70 6.82 -9.30
C VAL A 39 -4.95 5.68 -8.64
N MET A 40 -4.16 6.03 -7.62
CA MET A 40 -3.46 5.06 -6.79
C MET A 40 -3.96 5.14 -5.35
N PHE A 41 -4.42 4.04 -4.81
CA PHE A 41 -4.80 3.92 -3.40
C PHE A 41 -3.65 3.34 -2.60
N VAL A 42 -3.30 4.00 -1.50
CA VAL A 42 -2.20 3.57 -0.62
C VAL A 42 -2.71 3.38 0.80
N GLY A 43 -2.75 2.15 1.25
CA GLY A 43 -3.05 1.78 2.63
C GLY A 43 -1.81 1.64 3.50
N ILE A 44 -1.97 1.11 4.70
CA ILE A 44 -0.89 0.95 5.68
C ILE A 44 -0.11 -0.33 5.41
N ALA A 45 -0.77 -1.48 5.49
CA ALA A 45 -0.18 -2.81 5.37
C ALA A 45 -1.26 -3.85 5.04
N PRO A 46 -0.88 -5.03 4.51
CA PRO A 46 -1.83 -6.12 4.30
C PRO A 46 -2.43 -6.59 5.63
N GLY A 47 -3.73 -6.81 5.67
CA GLY A 47 -4.41 -7.41 6.81
C GLY A 47 -4.20 -8.92 6.88
N ARG A 48 -4.14 -9.50 8.10
CA ARG A 48 -3.84 -10.93 8.32
C ARG A 48 -4.88 -11.88 7.72
N PHE A 49 -6.13 -11.43 7.58
CA PHE A 49 -7.23 -12.21 6.97
C PHE A 49 -7.55 -11.79 5.53
N GLY A 50 -6.87 -10.74 5.05
CA GLY A 50 -7.03 -10.18 3.72
C GLY A 50 -5.81 -10.42 2.86
N GLY A 51 -5.11 -9.35 2.51
CA GLY A 51 -3.96 -9.38 1.59
C GLY A 51 -2.86 -10.36 1.98
N ASP A 52 -2.61 -10.58 3.28
CA ASP A 52 -1.61 -11.55 3.74
C ASP A 52 -1.96 -13.00 3.38
N VAL A 53 -3.25 -13.32 3.22
CA VAL A 53 -3.73 -14.64 2.77
C VAL A 53 -3.79 -14.71 1.25
N THR A 54 -4.35 -13.68 0.61
CA THR A 54 -4.65 -13.70 -0.82
C THR A 54 -3.46 -13.33 -1.70
N GLY A 55 -2.49 -12.55 -1.16
CA GLY A 55 -1.40 -11.97 -1.94
C GLY A 55 -1.81 -10.73 -2.76
N ILE A 56 -3.05 -10.24 -2.60
CA ILE A 56 -3.62 -9.11 -3.33
C ILE A 56 -4.01 -8.03 -2.30
N PRO A 57 -3.58 -6.77 -2.48
CA PRO A 57 -3.89 -5.71 -1.55
C PRO A 57 -5.40 -5.44 -1.50
N PHE A 58 -5.93 -5.20 -0.31
CA PHE A 58 -7.35 -4.93 -0.10
C PHE A 58 -8.25 -5.99 -0.75
N SER A 59 -8.06 -7.25 -0.38
CA SER A 59 -8.89 -8.37 -0.82
C SER A 59 -9.09 -9.37 0.32
N GLY A 60 -10.16 -10.14 0.28
CA GLY A 60 -10.43 -11.23 1.20
C GLY A 60 -10.95 -10.84 2.58
N ASP A 61 -10.95 -9.57 2.95
CA ASP A 61 -11.48 -9.07 4.21
C ASP A 61 -12.50 -7.92 4.02
N ARG A 62 -13.13 -7.49 5.13
CA ARG A 62 -14.18 -6.47 5.09
C ARG A 62 -13.70 -5.13 4.52
N SER A 63 -12.50 -4.70 4.85
CA SER A 63 -11.93 -3.44 4.36
C SER A 63 -11.66 -3.50 2.86
N GLY A 64 -11.18 -4.64 2.37
CA GLY A 64 -10.97 -4.87 0.95
C GLY A 64 -12.28 -4.89 0.17
N ILE A 65 -13.29 -5.60 0.65
CA ILE A 65 -14.63 -5.63 0.05
C ILE A 65 -15.22 -4.22 -0.02
N LEU A 66 -15.14 -3.46 1.08
CA LEU A 66 -15.65 -2.09 1.14
C LEU A 66 -14.94 -1.18 0.14
N LEU A 67 -13.60 -1.14 0.17
CA LEU A 67 -12.82 -0.28 -0.74
C LEU A 67 -13.14 -0.59 -2.20
N ARG A 68 -13.11 -1.86 -2.59
CA ARG A 68 -13.35 -2.27 -3.98
C ARG A 68 -14.79 -1.96 -4.42
N SER A 69 -15.78 -2.11 -3.52
CA SER A 69 -17.17 -1.73 -3.83
C SER A 69 -17.31 -0.21 -4.02
N MET A 70 -16.60 0.59 -3.22
CA MET A 70 -16.58 2.05 -3.38
C MET A 70 -15.93 2.47 -4.70
N ILE A 71 -14.78 1.87 -5.06
CA ILE A 71 -14.11 2.12 -6.34
C ILE A 71 -15.05 1.79 -7.51
N ALA A 72 -15.68 0.62 -7.48
CA ALA A 72 -16.59 0.19 -8.54
C ALA A 72 -17.75 1.17 -8.76
N ARG A 73 -18.24 1.81 -7.69
CA ARG A 73 -19.31 2.82 -7.77
C ARG A 73 -18.87 4.14 -8.41
N THR A 74 -17.58 4.43 -8.47
CA THR A 74 -17.07 5.64 -9.13
C THR A 74 -17.04 5.53 -10.66
N GLY A 75 -17.04 4.31 -11.19
CA GLY A 75 -16.83 4.05 -12.63
C GLY A 75 -15.38 4.24 -13.08
N ILE A 76 -14.44 4.47 -12.17
CA ILE A 76 -13.00 4.56 -12.49
C ILE A 76 -12.45 3.13 -12.54
N ASP A 77 -11.87 2.72 -13.66
CA ASP A 77 -11.34 1.39 -13.91
C ASP A 77 -9.80 1.33 -13.94
N ASP A 78 -9.14 2.46 -14.22
CA ASP A 78 -7.69 2.59 -14.24
C ASP A 78 -7.12 2.93 -12.85
N VAL A 79 -7.29 2.01 -11.91
CA VAL A 79 -6.83 2.15 -10.52
C VAL A 79 -5.67 1.20 -10.21
N PHE A 80 -4.82 1.61 -9.27
CA PHE A 80 -3.78 0.77 -8.68
C PHE A 80 -3.88 0.84 -7.16
N ILE A 81 -3.79 -0.29 -6.48
CA ILE A 81 -3.94 -0.39 -5.02
C ILE A 81 -2.67 -0.96 -4.43
N THR A 82 -2.15 -0.33 -3.40
CA THR A 82 -0.95 -0.78 -2.69
C THR A 82 -0.97 -0.38 -1.22
N ASN A 83 0.11 -0.59 -0.49
CA ASN A 83 0.30 -0.23 0.91
C ASN A 83 1.65 0.44 1.14
N LEU A 84 1.85 1.10 2.29
CA LEU A 84 3.16 1.56 2.73
C LEU A 84 4.13 0.39 2.93
N VAL A 85 3.64 -0.72 3.50
CA VAL A 85 4.41 -1.93 3.80
C VAL A 85 3.80 -3.12 3.07
N ARG A 86 4.64 -3.99 2.49
CA ARG A 86 4.22 -5.14 1.67
C ARG A 86 3.97 -6.42 2.46
N CYS A 87 4.18 -6.38 3.76
CA CYS A 87 4.07 -7.55 4.65
C CYS A 87 3.14 -7.22 5.80
N ASN A 88 2.37 -8.20 6.29
CA ASN A 88 1.49 -8.03 7.43
C ASN A 88 2.28 -7.92 8.74
N PRO A 89 2.26 -6.78 9.46
CA PRO A 89 2.87 -6.66 10.77
C PRO A 89 1.94 -7.23 11.85
N ARG A 90 2.48 -8.09 12.70
CA ARG A 90 1.74 -8.74 13.80
C ARG A 90 2.37 -8.48 15.16
N ASP A 91 1.52 -8.38 16.18
CA ASP A 91 1.95 -8.36 17.58
C ASP A 91 2.28 -9.77 18.09
N ALA A 92 2.72 -9.89 19.35
CA ALA A 92 3.03 -11.16 19.98
C ALA A 92 1.83 -12.12 20.10
N ARG A 93 0.60 -11.59 19.98
CA ARG A 93 -0.64 -12.37 19.99
C ARG A 93 -1.13 -12.71 18.57
N GLY A 94 -0.33 -12.41 17.54
CA GLY A 94 -0.67 -12.68 16.15
C GLY A 94 -1.74 -11.73 15.57
N ARG A 95 -2.03 -10.60 16.21
CA ARG A 95 -3.01 -9.61 15.72
C ARG A 95 -2.30 -8.57 14.86
N ASN A 96 -3.03 -7.95 13.94
CA ASN A 96 -2.51 -6.81 13.19
C ASN A 96 -2.03 -5.71 14.13
N ARG A 97 -0.88 -5.12 13.84
CA ARG A 97 -0.36 -3.91 14.46
C ARG A 97 0.02 -2.89 13.38
N ASP A 98 0.25 -1.67 13.77
CA ASP A 98 0.86 -0.70 12.88
C ASP A 98 2.32 -1.08 12.58
N PRO A 99 2.80 -0.83 11.35
CA PRO A 99 4.21 -1.03 11.04
C PRO A 99 5.10 -0.05 11.81
N HIS A 100 6.27 -0.51 12.21
CA HIS A 100 7.29 0.36 12.80
C HIS A 100 7.90 1.30 11.74
N ALA A 101 8.46 2.43 12.19
CA ALA A 101 9.11 3.40 11.30
C ALA A 101 10.21 2.75 10.45
N SER A 102 10.99 1.82 11.02
CA SER A 102 12.02 1.07 10.29
C SER A 102 11.45 0.17 9.19
N GLU A 103 10.30 -0.45 9.43
CA GLU A 103 9.61 -1.29 8.44
C GLU A 103 9.07 -0.46 7.27
N ILE A 104 8.52 0.72 7.57
CA ILE A 104 8.10 1.69 6.56
C ILE A 104 9.31 2.18 5.76
N GLY A 105 10.40 2.56 6.45
CA GLY A 105 11.62 3.03 5.81
C GLY A 105 12.24 1.99 4.86
N ASN A 106 12.34 0.73 5.30
CA ASN A 106 12.83 -0.36 4.46
C ASN A 106 11.95 -0.63 3.23
N CYS A 107 10.63 -0.48 3.39
CA CYS A 107 9.66 -0.74 2.33
C CYS A 107 9.46 0.44 1.36
N LYS A 108 9.92 1.64 1.73
CA LYS A 108 9.72 2.89 0.98
C LYS A 108 10.19 2.78 -0.47
N ARG A 109 11.34 2.16 -0.72
CA ARG A 109 11.89 1.96 -2.09
C ARG A 109 10.92 1.23 -3.02
N HIS A 110 10.13 0.30 -2.48
CA HIS A 110 9.14 -0.44 -3.26
C HIS A 110 7.94 0.43 -3.62
N LEU A 111 7.48 1.26 -2.69
CA LEU A 111 6.40 2.22 -2.95
C LEU A 111 6.82 3.26 -3.99
N GLU A 112 8.03 3.80 -3.86
CA GLU A 112 8.59 4.76 -4.82
C GLU A 112 8.72 4.16 -6.22
N ALA A 113 9.15 2.89 -6.33
CA ALA A 113 9.23 2.18 -7.60
C ALA A 113 7.85 1.96 -8.24
N GLU A 114 6.84 1.59 -7.44
CA GLU A 114 5.46 1.47 -7.92
C GLU A 114 4.91 2.83 -8.36
N ILE A 115 5.08 3.90 -7.58
CA ILE A 115 4.62 5.26 -7.96
C ILE A 115 5.26 5.70 -9.28
N ALA A 116 6.57 5.50 -9.44
CA ALA A 116 7.30 5.86 -10.65
C ALA A 116 6.82 5.08 -11.89
N MET A 117 6.41 3.82 -11.71
CA MET A 117 5.90 2.97 -12.78
C MET A 117 4.45 3.28 -13.13
N VAL A 118 3.60 3.40 -12.11
CA VAL A 118 2.15 3.63 -12.26
C VAL A 118 1.88 5.06 -12.75
N ARG A 119 2.68 6.04 -12.33
CA ARG A 119 2.55 7.46 -12.65
C ARG A 119 1.14 8.01 -12.41
N PRO A 120 0.61 7.83 -11.19
CA PRO A 120 -0.76 8.23 -10.89
C PRO A 120 -0.91 9.75 -10.93
N ARG A 121 -2.07 10.23 -11.39
CA ARG A 121 -2.45 11.65 -11.30
C ARG A 121 -2.91 12.03 -9.90
N VAL A 122 -3.50 11.07 -9.18
CA VAL A 122 -4.00 11.23 -7.81
C VAL A 122 -3.56 10.04 -6.97
N ILE A 123 -3.05 10.32 -5.77
CA ILE A 123 -2.81 9.31 -4.73
C ILE A 123 -3.83 9.51 -3.61
N VAL A 124 -4.62 8.48 -3.35
CA VAL A 124 -5.59 8.43 -2.25
C VAL A 124 -4.97 7.70 -1.07
N CYS A 125 -4.69 8.43 0.00
CA CYS A 125 -4.15 7.85 1.23
C CYS A 125 -5.28 7.27 2.09
N LEU A 126 -5.20 5.97 2.38
CA LEU A 126 -6.17 5.27 3.22
C LEU A 126 -5.69 5.26 4.67
N GLY A 127 -6.09 6.30 5.41
CA GLY A 127 -5.74 6.50 6.81
C GLY A 127 -4.62 7.51 7.05
N ALA A 128 -4.53 7.98 8.31
CA ALA A 128 -3.61 9.04 8.72
C ALA A 128 -2.14 8.68 8.48
N MET A 129 -1.74 7.44 8.75
CA MET A 129 -0.36 7.01 8.60
C MET A 129 0.11 7.08 7.14
N ALA A 130 -0.73 6.63 6.19
CA ALA A 130 -0.43 6.74 4.77
C ALA A 130 -0.29 8.20 4.34
N TRP A 131 -1.19 9.07 4.82
CA TRP A 131 -1.13 10.50 4.56
C TRP A 131 0.18 11.13 5.08
N LEU A 132 0.53 10.90 6.36
CA LEU A 132 1.74 11.47 6.95
C LEU A 132 3.02 11.05 6.23
N GLN A 133 3.09 9.80 5.78
CA GLN A 133 4.25 9.28 5.06
C GLN A 133 4.38 9.86 3.64
N LEU A 134 3.27 10.14 2.97
CA LEU A 134 3.27 10.61 1.58
C LEU A 134 3.23 12.14 1.46
N ALA A 135 2.58 12.83 2.41
CA ALA A 135 2.47 14.30 2.41
C ALA A 135 3.67 15.00 3.08
N GLY A 136 4.54 14.24 3.77
CA GLY A 136 5.70 14.76 4.49
C GLY A 136 5.41 15.18 5.93
N ALA A 137 6.49 15.48 6.68
CA ALA A 137 6.46 15.72 8.13
C ALA A 137 5.69 16.99 8.56
N CYS A 138 5.36 17.89 7.64
CA CYS A 138 4.60 19.11 7.93
C CYS A 138 3.10 18.97 7.72
N ALA A 139 2.62 17.79 7.29
CA ALA A 139 1.21 17.59 7.04
C ALA A 139 0.47 17.23 8.34
N THR A 140 -0.59 17.97 8.65
CA THR A 140 -1.55 17.60 9.70
C THR A 140 -2.70 16.86 9.08
N PHE A 141 -3.07 15.72 9.66
CA PHE A 141 -4.24 14.97 9.25
C PHE A 141 -5.46 15.46 10.04
N ASP A 142 -6.47 15.94 9.32
CA ASP A 142 -7.78 16.25 9.86
C ASP A 142 -8.84 15.35 9.19
N PRO A 143 -9.40 14.38 9.91
CA PRO A 143 -10.37 13.46 9.34
C PRO A 143 -11.69 14.13 8.91
N ALA A 144 -12.03 15.29 9.48
CA ALA A 144 -13.22 16.06 9.12
C ALA A 144 -13.05 16.86 7.83
N HIS A 145 -11.81 17.13 7.41
CA HIS A 145 -11.51 17.94 6.23
C HIS A 145 -10.46 17.23 5.35
N PRO A 146 -10.86 16.26 4.53
CA PRO A 146 -9.93 15.62 3.60
C PRO A 146 -9.30 16.66 2.66
N ARG A 147 -7.97 16.67 2.61
CA ARG A 147 -7.22 17.61 1.79
C ARG A 147 -6.79 16.97 0.48
N ILE A 148 -6.95 17.71 -0.60
CA ILE A 148 -6.35 17.37 -1.89
C ILE A 148 -5.07 18.20 -2.01
N GLN A 149 -3.91 17.55 -1.97
CA GLN A 149 -2.63 18.18 -2.34
C GLN A 149 -2.27 17.80 -3.76
N LYS A 150 -1.97 18.81 -4.59
CA LYS A 150 -1.36 18.57 -5.90
C LYS A 150 0.11 18.26 -5.68
N ARG A 151 0.61 17.25 -6.32
CA ARG A 151 2.05 17.03 -6.50
C ARG A 151 2.48 17.82 -7.72
N ASP A 152 3.47 18.69 -7.52
CA ASP A 152 4.19 19.33 -8.62
C ASP A 152 5.11 18.34 -9.32
#